data_14e061d45ebc78e1be2ae350b64b759b
#
_entry.id   14e061d45ebc78e1be2ae350b64b759b
#
_cell.length_a   1.000
_cell.length_b   1.000
_cell.length_c   1.000
_cell.angle_alpha   90.00
_cell.angle_beta   90.00
_cell.angle_gamma   90.00
#
_symmetry.space_group_name_H-M   'P 1'
#
loop_
_entity.id
_entity.type
_entity.pdbx_description
1 polymer ?
#
loop_
_entity_poly.entity_id
_entity_poly.type
_entity_poly.pdbx_seq_one_letter_code
_entity_poly.pdbx_strand_id
1 'polypeptide(L)'
;LCSIITTVSASTINSKINFYDISPKTIPDIKAEIIKNTPIKSNGVKFHGSTTWQIKWNISWKSKNDICYLDTSSATLKVEFTMPRISLAMKPVLNVSNAFDKYYQALLTHEKGHMNNGEKALNEVNQLLENFRSYRECNKLNNAVKSSITGVINKYKQLDSVYDEKTNHGKLQGVSFKGFI
;
A
#
# COMPACT_ATOMS: atom_id res chain seq x y z
N LEU A 1 -34.99 3.20 -24.57
CA LEU A 1 -33.84 3.54 -23.70
C LEU A 1 -33.85 2.56 -22.56
N CYS A 2 -33.02 1.50 -22.64
CA CYS A 2 -32.83 0.51 -21.57
C CYS A 2 -31.67 1.01 -20.71
N SER A 3 -31.95 1.57 -19.53
CA SER A 3 -30.94 1.94 -18.57
C SER A 3 -30.30 0.67 -18.00
N ILE A 4 -29.06 0.43 -18.35
CA ILE A 4 -28.24 -0.60 -17.72
C ILE A 4 -27.82 -0.04 -16.36
N ILE A 5 -28.43 -0.55 -15.29
CA ILE A 5 -28.02 -0.25 -13.92
C ILE A 5 -26.76 -1.10 -13.68
N THR A 6 -25.60 -0.50 -13.84
CA THR A 6 -24.34 -1.09 -13.37
C THR A 6 -24.29 -0.96 -11.85
N THR A 7 -24.34 -2.08 -11.15
CA THR A 7 -24.11 -2.11 -9.71
C THR A 7 -22.64 -1.80 -9.46
N VAL A 8 -22.35 -0.57 -9.02
CA VAL A 8 -21.01 -0.19 -8.53
C VAL A 8 -20.75 -0.99 -7.26
N SER A 9 -19.85 -1.95 -7.34
CA SER A 9 -19.37 -2.66 -6.16
C SER A 9 -18.50 -1.69 -5.34
N ALA A 10 -18.82 -1.52 -4.08
CA ALA A 10 -18.04 -0.66 -3.18
C ALA A 10 -16.58 -1.13 -3.13
N SER A 11 -15.66 -0.21 -3.37
CA SER A 11 -14.21 -0.47 -3.24
C SER A 11 -13.89 -0.85 -1.79
N THR A 12 -13.38 -2.05 -1.56
CA THR A 12 -13.02 -2.52 -0.22
C THR A 12 -11.51 -2.35 -0.02
N ILE A 13 -11.14 -1.64 1.05
CA ILE A 13 -9.75 -1.49 1.48
C ILE A 13 -9.59 -2.21 2.81
N ASN A 14 -8.68 -3.19 2.84
CA ASN A 14 -8.32 -3.93 4.04
C ASN A 14 -6.89 -3.56 4.43
N SER A 15 -6.71 -2.91 5.58
CA SER A 15 -5.39 -2.54 6.08
C SER A 15 -5.06 -3.26 7.38
N LYS A 16 -3.76 -3.59 7.57
CA LYS A 16 -3.21 -4.23 8.76
C LYS A 16 -1.87 -3.59 9.10
N ILE A 17 -1.61 -3.41 10.40
CA ILE A 17 -0.29 -3.01 10.91
C ILE A 17 0.32 -4.19 11.65
N ASN A 18 1.50 -4.61 11.21
CA ASN A 18 2.36 -5.55 11.92
C ASN A 18 3.43 -4.75 12.66
N PHE A 19 3.59 -5.01 13.95
CA PHE A 19 4.58 -4.32 14.77
C PHE A 19 5.80 -5.20 15.03
N TYR A 20 6.98 -4.57 15.12
CA TYR A 20 8.17 -5.15 15.76
C TYR A 20 8.57 -4.30 16.96
N ASP A 21 9.02 -4.96 18.01
CA ASP A 21 9.28 -4.32 19.30
C ASP A 21 10.69 -3.74 19.37
N ILE A 22 10.80 -2.56 19.98
CA ILE A 22 12.05 -1.90 20.34
C ILE A 22 12.04 -1.55 21.84
N SER A 23 13.21 -1.44 22.45
CA SER A 23 13.34 -1.16 23.89
C SER A 23 14.39 -0.07 24.16
N PRO A 24 14.22 1.15 23.63
CA PRO A 24 15.19 2.23 23.78
C PRO A 24 15.19 2.80 25.22
N LYS A 25 16.36 2.97 25.82
CA LYS A 25 16.53 3.62 27.12
C LYS A 25 16.78 5.11 27.00
N THR A 26 17.38 5.54 25.89
CA THR A 26 17.70 6.93 25.57
C THR A 26 17.21 7.28 24.17
N ILE A 27 17.17 8.58 23.84
CA ILE A 27 16.76 9.01 22.48
C ILE A 27 17.70 8.46 21.39
N PRO A 28 19.04 8.45 21.55
CA PRO A 28 19.93 7.81 20.57
C PRO A 28 19.68 6.32 20.36
N ASP A 29 19.24 5.61 21.40
CA ASP A 29 18.95 4.17 21.31
C ASP A 29 17.78 3.86 20.37
N ILE A 30 16.85 4.81 20.16
CA ILE A 30 15.66 4.58 19.30
C ILE A 30 16.09 4.09 17.91
N LYS A 31 17.03 4.79 17.28
CA LYS A 31 17.55 4.42 15.95
C LYS A 31 18.26 3.08 15.98
N ALA A 32 19.13 2.87 16.97
CA ALA A 32 19.92 1.64 17.12
C ALA A 32 18.99 0.42 17.28
N GLU A 33 18.00 0.52 18.15
CA GLU A 33 17.01 -0.55 18.39
C GLU A 33 16.13 -0.81 17.16
N ILE A 34 15.69 0.23 16.42
CA ILE A 34 14.99 0.07 15.16
C ILE A 34 15.84 -0.72 14.17
N ILE A 35 17.08 -0.32 13.92
CA ILE A 35 17.99 -1.00 12.98
C ILE A 35 18.28 -2.43 13.42
N LYS A 36 18.43 -2.67 14.72
CA LYS A 36 18.67 -4.00 15.28
C LYS A 36 17.49 -4.94 15.06
N ASN A 37 16.28 -4.48 15.34
CA ASN A 37 15.08 -5.33 15.46
C ASN A 37 14.19 -5.33 14.22
N THR A 38 14.35 -4.39 13.27
CA THR A 38 13.54 -4.36 12.07
C THR A 38 13.65 -5.66 11.27
N PRO A 39 12.53 -6.28 10.89
CA PRO A 39 12.52 -7.44 9.99
C PRO A 39 12.65 -7.03 8.51
N ILE A 40 12.59 -5.71 8.22
CA ILE A 40 12.54 -5.19 6.86
C ILE A 40 13.94 -5.07 6.30
N LYS A 41 14.24 -5.86 5.26
CA LYS A 41 15.55 -5.87 4.62
C LYS A 41 15.41 -6.04 3.11
N SER A 42 16.08 -5.19 2.35
CA SER A 42 16.18 -5.31 0.89
C SER A 42 17.61 -5.00 0.46
N ASN A 43 18.19 -5.85 -0.39
CA ASN A 43 19.57 -5.71 -0.90
C ASN A 43 20.62 -5.43 0.20
N GLY A 44 20.47 -6.06 1.36
CA GLY A 44 21.40 -5.85 2.50
C GLY A 44 21.11 -4.61 3.34
N VAL A 45 20.27 -3.70 2.88
CA VAL A 45 19.86 -2.48 3.61
C VAL A 45 18.65 -2.77 4.50
N LYS A 46 18.68 -2.27 5.73
CA LYS A 46 17.55 -2.35 6.67
C LYS A 46 16.72 -1.07 6.60
N PHE A 47 15.39 -1.23 6.60
CA PHE A 47 14.43 -0.14 6.61
C PHE A 47 13.68 -0.08 7.93
N HIS A 48 13.20 1.11 8.29
CA HIS A 48 12.55 1.35 9.59
C HIS A 48 11.06 1.04 9.56
N GLY A 49 10.41 1.24 8.43
CA GLY A 49 9.03 0.91 8.15
C GLY A 49 8.91 0.35 6.75
N SER A 50 7.78 -0.23 6.44
CA SER A 50 7.42 -0.60 5.07
C SER A 50 5.91 -0.70 4.89
N THR A 51 5.46 -0.38 3.69
CA THR A 51 4.11 -0.61 3.23
C THR A 51 4.13 -1.52 2.02
N THR A 52 3.37 -2.60 2.09
CA THR A 52 3.08 -3.43 0.93
C THR A 52 1.60 -3.35 0.60
N TRP A 53 1.26 -3.31 -0.68
CA TRP A 53 -0.12 -3.33 -1.11
C TRP A 53 -0.32 -4.26 -2.30
N GLN A 54 -1.52 -4.83 -2.39
CA GLN A 54 -1.95 -5.76 -3.44
C GLN A 54 -3.40 -5.48 -3.80
N ILE A 55 -3.72 -5.56 -5.09
CA ILE A 55 -5.09 -5.53 -5.58
C ILE A 55 -5.48 -6.96 -5.95
N LYS A 56 -6.56 -7.44 -5.37
CA LYS A 56 -7.24 -8.68 -5.76
C LYS A 56 -8.49 -8.31 -6.53
N TRP A 57 -8.78 -9.04 -7.60
CA TRP A 57 -9.98 -8.80 -8.41
C TRP A 57 -10.65 -10.10 -8.78
N ASN A 58 -11.96 -10.03 -8.96
CA ASN A 58 -12.78 -11.10 -9.49
C ASN A 58 -13.61 -10.53 -10.64
N ILE A 59 -13.78 -11.31 -11.69
CA ILE A 59 -14.61 -10.96 -12.83
C ILE A 59 -15.42 -12.17 -13.25
N SER A 60 -16.64 -11.92 -13.74
CA SER A 60 -17.40 -12.86 -14.53
C SER A 60 -17.77 -12.21 -15.86
N TRP A 61 -18.11 -13.03 -16.85
CA TRP A 61 -18.51 -12.56 -18.16
C TRP A 61 -19.73 -13.30 -18.66
N LYS A 62 -20.45 -12.66 -19.56
CA LYS A 62 -21.56 -13.22 -20.35
C LYS A 62 -21.24 -13.14 -21.83
N SER A 63 -21.81 -14.06 -22.61
CA SER A 63 -21.79 -14.01 -24.06
C SER A 63 -23.21 -13.80 -24.62
N LYS A 64 -23.34 -12.90 -25.59
CA LYS A 64 -24.57 -12.66 -26.33
C LYS A 64 -24.19 -12.32 -27.77
N ASN A 65 -24.82 -13.03 -28.74
CA ASN A 65 -24.55 -12.86 -30.17
C ASN A 65 -23.05 -12.94 -30.51
N ASP A 66 -22.34 -13.95 -29.94
CA ASP A 66 -20.92 -14.18 -30.12
C ASP A 66 -19.99 -13.04 -29.61
N ILE A 67 -20.55 -12.18 -28.75
CA ILE A 67 -19.81 -11.09 -28.11
C ILE A 67 -19.77 -11.33 -26.59
N CYS A 68 -18.57 -11.37 -26.02
CA CYS A 68 -18.32 -11.48 -24.59
C CYS A 68 -18.13 -10.10 -23.98
N TYR A 69 -18.73 -9.87 -22.82
CA TYR A 69 -18.63 -8.65 -22.03
C TYR A 69 -18.56 -8.99 -20.54
N LEU A 70 -18.02 -8.08 -19.74
CA LEU A 70 -18.02 -8.25 -18.28
C LEU A 70 -19.46 -8.18 -17.76
N ASP A 71 -19.80 -9.14 -16.90
CA ASP A 71 -21.10 -9.21 -16.21
C ASP A 71 -20.99 -8.67 -14.79
N THR A 72 -20.03 -9.21 -14.03
CA THR A 72 -19.70 -8.71 -12.69
C THR A 72 -18.22 -8.49 -12.57
N SER A 73 -17.85 -7.51 -11.79
CA SER A 73 -16.45 -7.24 -11.43
C SER A 73 -16.36 -6.69 -10.03
N SER A 74 -15.27 -7.02 -9.34
CA SER A 74 -14.93 -6.45 -8.05
C SER A 74 -13.42 -6.37 -7.90
N ALA A 75 -12.93 -5.35 -7.21
CA ALA A 75 -11.53 -5.25 -6.83
C ALA A 75 -11.41 -4.82 -5.36
N THR A 76 -10.40 -5.34 -4.67
CA THR A 76 -10.11 -5.09 -3.26
C THR A 76 -8.65 -4.79 -3.09
N LEU A 77 -8.33 -3.73 -2.35
CA LEU A 77 -6.97 -3.38 -1.94
C LEU A 77 -6.67 -3.99 -0.58
N LYS A 78 -5.58 -4.75 -0.50
CA LYS A 78 -5.00 -5.21 0.76
C LYS A 78 -3.72 -4.41 1.01
N VAL A 79 -3.62 -3.81 2.20
CA VAL A 79 -2.45 -3.02 2.64
C VAL A 79 -1.89 -3.61 3.92
N GLU A 80 -0.59 -3.81 3.97
CA GLU A 80 0.12 -4.25 5.17
C GLU A 80 1.25 -3.28 5.47
N PHE A 81 1.20 -2.69 6.67
CA PHE A 81 2.28 -1.89 7.23
C PHE A 81 3.13 -2.76 8.14
N THR A 82 4.44 -2.55 8.13
CA THR A 82 5.35 -3.08 9.15
C THR A 82 6.03 -1.89 9.83
N MET A 83 5.82 -1.75 11.15
CA MET A 83 6.15 -0.54 11.89
C MET A 83 6.83 -0.87 13.23
N PRO A 84 7.73 -0.01 13.75
CA PRO A 84 8.26 -0.15 15.10
C PRO A 84 7.20 0.19 16.14
N ARG A 85 7.29 -0.43 17.32
CA ARG A 85 6.61 0.05 18.52
C ARG A 85 7.53 -0.12 19.72
N ILE A 86 7.38 0.74 20.73
CA ILE A 86 8.02 0.49 22.03
C ILE A 86 7.38 -0.75 22.66
N SER A 87 8.22 -1.68 23.14
CA SER A 87 7.76 -2.92 23.77
C SER A 87 6.81 -2.62 24.92
N LEU A 88 5.71 -3.35 25.00
CA LEU A 88 4.69 -3.22 26.06
C LEU A 88 5.26 -3.54 27.46
N ALA A 89 6.35 -4.31 27.53
CA ALA A 89 7.04 -4.61 28.79
C ALA A 89 7.92 -3.45 29.29
N MET A 90 8.10 -2.40 28.48
CA MET A 90 8.96 -1.27 28.77
C MET A 90 8.15 -0.04 29.18
N LYS A 91 8.67 0.69 30.18
CA LYS A 91 8.18 2.03 30.57
C LYS A 91 9.26 3.06 30.26
N PRO A 92 9.31 3.62 29.04
CA PRO A 92 10.32 4.62 28.70
C PRO A 92 10.10 5.90 29.48
N VAL A 93 11.17 6.66 29.73
CA VAL A 93 11.04 8.00 30.28
C VAL A 93 10.36 8.92 29.25
N LEU A 94 9.67 9.96 29.73
CA LEU A 94 8.78 10.80 28.93
C LEU A 94 9.43 11.39 27.68
N ASN A 95 10.68 11.86 27.79
CA ASN A 95 11.39 12.43 26.63
C ASN A 95 11.68 11.39 25.55
N VAL A 96 11.97 10.14 25.89
CA VAL A 96 12.18 9.03 24.93
C VAL A 96 10.86 8.68 24.25
N SER A 97 9.76 8.60 25.02
CA SER A 97 8.43 8.35 24.46
C SER A 97 8.03 9.45 23.46
N ASN A 98 8.15 10.72 23.86
CA ASN A 98 7.79 11.85 23.00
C ASN A 98 8.64 11.90 21.70
N ALA A 99 9.94 11.61 21.81
CA ALA A 99 10.82 11.55 20.65
C ALA A 99 10.45 10.41 19.71
N PHE A 100 10.13 9.23 20.26
CA PHE A 100 9.65 8.10 19.47
C PHE A 100 8.31 8.41 18.79
N ASP A 101 7.35 8.96 19.50
CA ASP A 101 6.03 9.29 18.96
C ASP A 101 6.13 10.26 17.77
N LYS A 102 6.94 11.32 17.90
CA LYS A 102 7.19 12.25 16.80
C LYS A 102 7.82 11.56 15.59
N TYR A 103 8.82 10.71 15.83
CA TYR A 103 9.46 9.91 14.79
C TYR A 103 8.47 8.95 14.13
N TYR A 104 7.67 8.23 14.94
CA TYR A 104 6.66 7.27 14.48
C TYR A 104 5.62 7.93 13.58
N GLN A 105 5.13 9.12 13.94
CA GLN A 105 4.16 9.86 13.12
C GLN A 105 4.74 10.27 11.76
N ALA A 106 6.00 10.70 11.72
CA ALA A 106 6.68 11.00 10.47
C ALA A 106 6.82 9.74 9.58
N LEU A 107 7.23 8.61 10.17
CA LEU A 107 7.34 7.33 9.48
C LEU A 107 5.98 6.86 8.97
N LEU A 108 4.94 6.90 9.80
CA LEU A 108 3.58 6.54 9.40
C LEU A 108 3.05 7.42 8.26
N THR A 109 3.37 8.71 8.27
CA THR A 109 3.01 9.64 7.19
C THR A 109 3.67 9.23 5.88
N HIS A 110 4.94 8.83 5.92
CA HIS A 110 5.65 8.30 4.75
C HIS A 110 5.00 7.01 4.24
N GLU A 111 4.76 6.05 5.12
CA GLU A 111 4.17 4.76 4.77
C GLU A 111 2.73 4.90 4.22
N LYS A 112 1.95 5.84 4.72
CA LYS A 112 0.64 6.19 4.16
C LYS A 112 0.71 6.75 2.75
N GLY A 113 1.82 7.35 2.34
CA GLY A 113 2.05 7.77 0.96
C GLY A 113 2.06 6.60 -0.02
N HIS A 114 2.66 5.47 0.35
CA HIS A 114 2.60 4.22 -0.43
C HIS A 114 1.18 3.65 -0.47
N MET A 115 0.47 3.62 0.67
CA MET A 115 -0.95 3.23 0.70
C MET A 115 -1.79 4.07 -0.27
N ASN A 116 -1.59 5.39 -0.31
CA ASN A 116 -2.30 6.30 -1.20
C ASN A 116 -2.06 5.97 -2.69
N ASN A 117 -0.87 5.50 -3.06
CA ASN A 117 -0.62 4.99 -4.41
C ASN A 117 -1.41 3.70 -4.68
N GLY A 118 -1.51 2.80 -3.71
CA GLY A 118 -2.37 1.62 -3.78
C GLY A 118 -3.86 1.97 -3.94
N GLU A 119 -4.36 2.98 -3.23
CA GLU A 119 -5.74 3.48 -3.34
C GLU A 119 -6.02 4.07 -4.72
N LYS A 120 -5.10 4.86 -5.26
CA LYS A 120 -5.20 5.39 -6.63
C LYS A 120 -5.18 4.27 -7.67
N ALA A 121 -4.34 3.25 -7.47
CA ALA A 121 -4.32 2.07 -8.33
C ALA A 121 -5.67 1.33 -8.30
N LEU A 122 -6.26 1.12 -7.11
CA LEU A 122 -7.58 0.49 -6.97
C LEU A 122 -8.66 1.29 -7.71
N ASN A 123 -8.66 2.61 -7.56
CA ASN A 123 -9.64 3.48 -8.24
C ASN A 123 -9.49 3.37 -9.76
N GLU A 124 -8.27 3.38 -10.30
CA GLU A 124 -8.03 3.23 -11.74
C GLU A 124 -8.42 1.83 -12.24
N VAL A 125 -8.20 0.77 -11.45
CA VAL A 125 -8.66 -0.59 -11.77
C VAL A 125 -10.19 -0.65 -11.83
N ASN A 126 -10.89 -0.03 -10.87
CA ASN A 126 -12.35 -0.02 -10.88
C ASN A 126 -12.91 0.72 -12.10
N GLN A 127 -12.37 1.90 -12.42
CA GLN A 127 -12.75 2.64 -13.63
C GLN A 127 -12.49 1.85 -14.92
N LEU A 128 -11.36 1.12 -14.96
CA LEU A 128 -11.04 0.23 -16.07
C LEU A 128 -12.07 -0.89 -16.19
N LEU A 129 -12.44 -1.53 -15.10
CA LEU A 129 -13.41 -2.64 -15.10
C LEU A 129 -14.81 -2.16 -15.48
N GLU A 130 -15.26 -1.00 -15.03
CA GLU A 130 -16.55 -0.40 -15.35
C GLU A 130 -16.69 -0.08 -16.85
N ASN A 131 -15.59 0.30 -17.51
CA ASN A 131 -15.57 0.74 -18.88
C ASN A 131 -14.92 -0.26 -19.84
N PHE A 132 -14.78 -1.52 -19.42
CA PHE A 132 -14.06 -2.50 -20.23
C PHE A 132 -14.84 -2.87 -21.49
N ARG A 133 -14.18 -2.78 -22.64
CA ARG A 133 -14.80 -3.11 -23.93
C ARG A 133 -15.10 -4.59 -24.08
N SER A 134 -16.09 -4.91 -24.91
CA SER A 134 -16.43 -6.28 -25.28
C SER A 134 -15.45 -6.89 -26.29
N TYR A 135 -15.45 -8.21 -26.38
CA TYR A 135 -14.61 -9.01 -27.28
C TYR A 135 -15.44 -10.12 -27.93
N ARG A 136 -15.07 -10.59 -29.12
CA ARG A 136 -15.71 -11.77 -29.73
C ARG A 136 -15.42 -13.06 -28.98
N GLU A 137 -14.24 -13.17 -28.37
CA GLU A 137 -13.79 -14.36 -27.66
C GLU A 137 -13.62 -14.06 -26.17
N CYS A 138 -14.28 -14.85 -25.31
CA CYS A 138 -14.22 -14.64 -23.86
C CYS A 138 -12.81 -14.80 -23.30
N ASN A 139 -11.99 -15.69 -23.88
CA ASN A 139 -10.60 -15.84 -23.50
C ASN A 139 -9.76 -14.59 -23.79
N LYS A 140 -10.02 -13.93 -24.92
CA LYS A 140 -9.37 -12.66 -25.27
C LYS A 140 -9.82 -11.55 -24.32
N LEU A 141 -11.09 -11.50 -23.95
CA LEU A 141 -11.59 -10.59 -22.92
C LEU A 141 -10.84 -10.78 -21.61
N ASN A 142 -10.79 -12.01 -21.10
CA ASN A 142 -10.11 -12.32 -19.83
C ASN A 142 -8.62 -11.92 -19.84
N ASN A 143 -7.91 -12.25 -20.90
CA ASN A 143 -6.50 -11.90 -21.05
C ASN A 143 -6.28 -10.38 -21.14
N ALA A 144 -7.15 -9.67 -21.84
CA ALA A 144 -7.08 -8.22 -21.96
C ALA A 144 -7.34 -7.54 -20.61
N VAL A 145 -8.35 -7.97 -19.84
CA VAL A 145 -8.61 -7.47 -18.48
C VAL A 145 -7.37 -7.68 -17.59
N LYS A 146 -6.84 -8.91 -17.54
CA LYS A 146 -5.67 -9.24 -16.74
C LYS A 146 -4.45 -8.38 -17.11
N SER A 147 -4.17 -8.22 -18.38
CA SER A 147 -3.05 -7.40 -18.87
C SER A 147 -3.22 -5.94 -18.49
N SER A 148 -4.42 -5.38 -18.66
CA SER A 148 -4.71 -3.99 -18.34
C SER A 148 -4.59 -3.70 -16.84
N ILE A 149 -5.14 -4.57 -15.97
CA ILE A 149 -5.00 -4.43 -14.51
C ILE A 149 -3.53 -4.53 -14.11
N THR A 150 -2.77 -5.47 -14.67
CA THR A 150 -1.34 -5.61 -14.41
C THR A 150 -0.58 -4.34 -14.81
N GLY A 151 -0.94 -3.72 -15.94
CA GLY A 151 -0.37 -2.44 -16.37
C GLY A 151 -0.61 -1.32 -15.36
N VAL A 152 -1.84 -1.20 -14.83
CA VAL A 152 -2.17 -0.23 -13.77
C VAL A 152 -1.34 -0.50 -12.51
N ILE A 153 -1.29 -1.74 -12.04
CA ILE A 153 -0.52 -2.11 -10.84
C ILE A 153 0.96 -1.74 -11.01
N ASN A 154 1.57 -2.09 -12.14
CA ASN A 154 2.97 -1.78 -12.42
C ASN A 154 3.25 -0.28 -12.46
N LYS A 155 2.35 0.52 -13.05
CA LYS A 155 2.43 1.98 -13.05
C LYS A 155 2.54 2.52 -11.62
N TYR A 156 1.66 2.08 -10.71
CA TYR A 156 1.66 2.58 -9.33
C TYR A 156 2.81 2.02 -8.48
N LYS A 157 3.33 0.83 -8.80
CA LYS A 157 4.57 0.33 -8.21
C LYS A 157 5.78 1.18 -8.59
N GLN A 158 5.85 1.68 -9.83
CA GLN A 158 6.87 2.63 -10.23
C GLN A 158 6.71 3.98 -9.51
N LEU A 159 5.47 4.44 -9.30
CA LEU A 159 5.20 5.66 -8.53
C LEU A 159 5.60 5.53 -7.05
N ASP A 160 5.57 4.32 -6.47
CA ASP A 160 6.12 4.07 -5.13
C ASP A 160 7.63 4.33 -5.09
N SER A 161 8.37 3.85 -6.08
CA SER A 161 9.82 4.12 -6.17
C SER A 161 10.12 5.61 -6.34
N VAL A 162 9.35 6.30 -7.19
CA VAL A 162 9.48 7.76 -7.39
C VAL A 162 9.15 8.54 -6.10
N TYR A 163 8.16 8.06 -5.34
CA TYR A 163 7.80 8.65 -4.06
C TYR A 163 8.93 8.52 -3.05
N ASP A 164 9.56 7.34 -2.95
CA ASP A 164 10.72 7.10 -2.11
C ASP A 164 11.89 8.04 -2.46
N GLU A 165 12.21 8.17 -3.74
CA GLU A 165 13.25 9.09 -4.21
C GLU A 165 12.94 10.54 -3.84
N LYS A 166 11.73 11.01 -4.13
CA LYS A 166 11.29 12.39 -3.87
C LYS A 166 11.28 12.75 -2.39
N THR A 167 10.95 11.80 -1.53
CA THR A 167 10.90 12.00 -0.07
C THR A 167 12.24 11.68 0.61
N ASN A 168 13.23 11.19 -0.15
CA ASN A 168 14.47 10.63 0.36
C ASN A 168 14.18 9.58 1.43
N HIS A 169 13.31 8.59 1.06
CA HIS A 169 12.80 7.55 1.97
C HIS A 169 12.25 8.13 3.27
N GLY A 170 11.39 9.13 3.15
CA GLY A 170 10.72 9.78 4.27
C GLY A 170 11.57 10.80 5.05
N LYS A 171 12.87 10.94 4.78
CA LYS A 171 13.73 11.89 5.50
C LYS A 171 13.25 13.34 5.37
N LEU A 172 12.75 13.73 4.18
CA LEU A 172 12.18 15.05 3.94
C LEU A 172 10.82 15.24 4.61
N GLN A 173 10.21 14.17 5.11
CA GLN A 173 8.95 14.16 5.86
C GLN A 173 9.18 14.03 7.37
N GLY A 174 10.43 14.12 7.83
CA GLY A 174 10.77 14.07 9.25
C GLY A 174 11.17 12.68 9.77
N VAL A 175 11.29 11.66 8.90
CA VAL A 175 11.85 10.34 9.26
C VAL A 175 13.36 10.49 9.49
N SER A 176 13.72 11.21 10.55
CA SER A 176 15.09 11.56 10.89
C SER A 176 15.22 11.71 12.40
N PHE A 177 16.39 11.37 12.94
CA PHE A 177 16.75 11.62 14.35
C PHE A 177 17.59 12.91 14.50
N LYS A 178 17.74 13.71 13.43
CA LYS A 178 18.36 15.04 13.51
C LYS A 178 17.43 16.00 14.27
N GLY A 179 17.91 16.66 15.29
CA GLY A 179 17.14 17.64 16.07
C GLY A 179 16.50 17.09 17.35
N PHE A 180 16.82 15.86 17.76
CA PHE A 180 16.47 15.30 19.07
C PHE A 180 17.66 15.28 20.06
N ILE A 181 18.77 15.92 19.68
CA ILE A 181 19.99 16.07 20.51
C ILE A 181 19.99 17.47 21.08
#